data_06c5fb86a7f6cafa6ab5b8d57b3ca8cd
#
_entry.id   06c5fb86a7f6cafa6ab5b8d57b3ca8cd
#
_cell.length_a   1.000
_cell.length_b   1.000
_cell.length_c   1.000
_cell.angle_alpha   90.00
_cell.angle_beta   90.00
_cell.angle_gamma   90.00
#
_symmetry.space_group_name_H-M   'P 1'
#
loop_
_entity.id
_entity.type
_entity.pdbx_description
1 polymer ?
#
loop_
_entity_poly.entity_id
_entity_poly.type
_entity_poly.pdbx_seq_one_letter_code
_entity_poly.pdbx_strand_id
1 'polypeptide(L)'
;MTDRTDDALVAYFSMEIGLDPNMPTYAGGLGVLAGDTIRSAADLEIPMVAVTLLHRRGYFHQRLDEQGWQREEPVAWPINDFCKSVPQRVTVDIEHRTVHVAAWQFRVRGESGHEVSVYLLDTDLPE
;
A
#
# COMPACT_ATOMS: atom_id res chain seq x y z
N MET A 1 -26.16 -14.78 20.45
CA MET A 1 -26.50 -14.52 19.05
C MET A 1 -25.33 -13.80 18.41
N THR A 2 -24.78 -14.38 17.37
CA THR A 2 -23.68 -13.75 16.66
C THR A 2 -24.22 -12.57 15.86
N ASP A 3 -23.70 -11.41 16.12
CA ASP A 3 -24.01 -10.25 15.31
C ASP A 3 -23.35 -10.43 13.93
N ARG A 4 -24.12 -10.24 12.86
CA ARG A 4 -23.62 -10.38 11.49
C ARG A 4 -22.56 -9.34 11.14
N THR A 5 -22.45 -8.26 11.89
CA THR A 5 -21.41 -7.27 11.71
C THR A 5 -20.01 -7.86 11.99
N ASP A 6 -19.93 -8.94 12.79
CA ASP A 6 -18.66 -9.62 13.06
C ASP A 6 -18.10 -10.34 11.83
N ASP A 7 -18.95 -10.67 10.85
CA ASP A 7 -18.57 -11.32 9.61
C ASP A 7 -18.32 -10.30 8.48
N ALA A 8 -18.57 -9.02 8.73
CA ALA A 8 -18.44 -7.99 7.70
C ALA A 8 -16.97 -7.67 7.44
N LEU A 9 -16.55 -7.82 6.18
CA LEU A 9 -15.22 -7.41 5.73
C LEU A 9 -15.21 -5.91 5.50
N VAL A 10 -14.25 -5.22 6.11
CA VAL A 10 -14.03 -3.79 5.92
C VAL A 10 -12.96 -3.59 4.86
N ALA A 11 -13.24 -2.79 3.85
CA ALA A 11 -12.26 -2.37 2.87
C ALA A 11 -11.82 -0.94 3.18
N TYR A 12 -10.54 -0.75 3.41
CA TYR A 12 -9.94 0.53 3.75
C TYR A 12 -9.15 1.05 2.55
N PHE A 13 -9.56 2.17 1.99
CA PHE A 13 -8.92 2.78 0.83
C PHE A 13 -8.12 4.00 1.26
N SER A 14 -6.86 4.05 0.86
CA SER A 14 -5.99 5.21 1.12
C SER A 14 -5.03 5.39 -0.05
N MET A 15 -4.74 6.64 -0.38
CA MET A 15 -3.79 6.95 -1.45
C MET A 15 -2.33 6.72 -1.04
N GLU A 16 -2.05 6.65 0.26
CA GLU A 16 -0.74 6.32 0.79
C GLU A 16 -0.88 5.56 2.12
N ILE A 17 0.04 4.62 2.38
CA ILE A 17 0.04 3.82 3.60
C ILE A 17 1.48 3.59 4.04
N GLY A 18 1.81 3.93 5.28
CA GLY A 18 3.12 3.63 5.87
C GLY A 18 3.16 2.19 6.38
N LEU A 19 3.79 1.30 5.63
CA LEU A 19 3.83 -0.13 5.94
C LEU A 19 5.13 -0.56 6.61
N ASP A 20 6.25 -0.15 6.04
CA ASP A 20 7.58 -0.51 6.50
C ASP A 20 8.54 0.66 6.24
N PRO A 21 9.50 0.93 7.13
CA PRO A 21 10.45 2.03 6.92
C PRO A 21 11.24 1.94 5.61
N ASN A 22 11.41 0.74 5.07
CA ASN A 22 12.14 0.52 3.83
C ASN A 22 11.25 0.51 2.59
N MET A 23 9.94 0.70 2.76
CA MET A 23 8.98 0.79 1.67
C MET A 23 8.56 2.25 1.48
N PRO A 24 8.90 2.88 0.33
CA PRO A 24 8.57 4.29 0.11
C PRO A 24 7.12 4.45 -0.37
N THR A 25 6.16 4.03 0.43
CA THR A 25 4.73 3.99 0.11
C THR A 25 3.94 5.15 0.69
N TYR A 26 4.62 6.08 1.35
CA TYR A 26 3.97 7.24 1.98
C TYR A 26 4.94 8.41 2.08
N ALA A 27 4.40 9.60 2.24
CA ALA A 27 5.18 10.84 2.38
C ALA A 27 4.96 11.56 3.70
N GLY A 28 3.80 11.42 4.32
CA GLY A 28 3.45 12.21 5.50
C GLY A 28 2.44 11.58 6.42
N GLY A 29 1.78 12.42 7.20
CA GLY A 29 0.89 12.00 8.29
C GLY A 29 -0.29 11.14 7.87
N LEU A 30 -0.82 11.35 6.66
CA LEU A 30 -1.91 10.52 6.14
C LEU A 30 -1.48 9.05 6.06
N GLY A 31 -0.28 8.80 5.54
CA GLY A 31 0.26 7.45 5.44
C GLY A 31 0.56 6.83 6.79
N VAL A 32 1.04 7.62 7.75
CA VAL A 32 1.29 7.16 9.13
C VAL A 32 -0.03 6.76 9.79
N LEU A 33 -1.07 7.58 9.67
CA LEU A 33 -2.39 7.27 10.21
C LEU A 33 -2.97 5.99 9.59
N ALA A 34 -2.87 5.86 8.28
CA ALA A 34 -3.34 4.67 7.58
C ALA A 34 -2.60 3.41 8.05
N GLY A 35 -1.29 3.48 8.17
CA GLY A 35 -0.47 2.37 8.67
C GLY A 35 -0.83 1.98 10.10
N ASP A 36 -0.99 2.94 10.98
CA ASP A 36 -1.36 2.71 12.37
C ASP A 36 -2.77 2.10 12.48
N THR A 37 -3.71 2.57 11.67
CA THR A 37 -5.07 2.03 11.62
C THR A 37 -5.07 0.56 11.20
N ILE A 38 -4.28 0.20 10.21
CA ILE A 38 -4.17 -1.17 9.71
C ILE A 38 -3.50 -2.08 10.75
N ARG A 39 -2.44 -1.61 11.42
CA ARG A 39 -1.79 -2.37 12.49
C ARG A 39 -2.72 -2.61 13.66
N SER A 40 -3.48 -1.60 14.06
CA SER A 40 -4.49 -1.74 15.12
C SER A 40 -5.59 -2.72 14.72
N ALA A 41 -6.03 -2.70 13.48
CA ALA A 41 -7.02 -3.66 12.98
C ALA A 41 -6.47 -5.09 13.03
N ALA A 42 -5.19 -5.29 12.68
CA ALA A 42 -4.55 -6.59 12.78
C ALA A 42 -4.46 -7.07 14.24
N ASP A 43 -4.07 -6.19 15.15
CA ASP A 43 -3.99 -6.53 16.60
C ASP A 43 -5.35 -6.83 17.20
N LEU A 44 -6.39 -6.15 16.76
CA LEU A 44 -7.77 -6.34 17.22
C LEU A 44 -8.53 -7.43 16.46
N GLU A 45 -7.88 -8.11 15.53
CA GLU A 45 -8.47 -9.18 14.73
C GLU A 45 -9.69 -8.74 13.91
N ILE A 46 -9.66 -7.50 13.42
CA ILE A 46 -10.73 -6.97 12.59
C ILE A 46 -10.60 -7.55 11.17
N PRO A 47 -11.66 -8.08 10.58
CA PRO A 47 -11.66 -8.55 9.19
C PRO A 47 -11.61 -7.37 8.25
N MET A 48 -10.40 -7.01 7.82
CA MET A 48 -10.12 -5.84 7.01
C MET A 48 -9.18 -6.21 5.86
N VAL A 49 -9.39 -5.56 4.73
CA VAL A 49 -8.40 -5.45 3.66
C VAL A 49 -8.14 -3.97 3.39
N ALA A 50 -6.94 -3.64 3.01
CA ALA A 50 -6.60 -2.27 2.62
C ALA A 50 -6.24 -2.23 1.13
N VAL A 51 -6.53 -1.13 0.48
CA VAL A 51 -6.24 -0.93 -0.94
C VAL A 51 -5.57 0.42 -1.10
N THR A 52 -4.45 0.44 -1.79
CA THR A 52 -3.68 1.64 -2.08
C THR A 52 -3.07 1.54 -3.48
N LEU A 53 -2.37 2.56 -3.89
CA LEU A 53 -1.64 2.56 -5.16
C LEU A 53 -0.20 2.10 -4.93
N LEU A 54 0.34 1.38 -5.90
CA LEU A 54 1.76 1.06 -5.92
C LEU A 54 2.53 2.23 -6.56
N HIS A 55 3.40 2.83 -5.78
CA HIS A 55 4.32 3.85 -6.26
C HIS A 55 5.67 3.19 -6.54
N ARG A 56 5.88 2.72 -7.77
CA ARG A 56 7.10 1.97 -8.14
C ARG A 56 8.38 2.74 -7.88
N ARG A 57 8.34 4.05 -8.08
CA ARG A 57 9.47 4.93 -7.81
C ARG A 57 9.40 5.57 -6.44
N GLY A 58 8.30 5.34 -5.73
CA GLY A 58 8.06 5.92 -4.42
C GLY A 58 8.05 7.44 -4.44
N TYR A 59 8.14 8.02 -3.25
CA TYR A 59 8.39 9.44 -3.10
C TYR A 59 9.88 9.71 -3.25
N PHE A 60 10.23 10.89 -3.75
CA PHE A 60 11.62 11.24 -3.98
C PHE A 60 12.41 11.35 -2.66
N HIS A 61 13.70 11.02 -2.71
CA HIS A 61 14.60 11.30 -1.61
C HIS A 61 15.04 12.77 -1.67
N GLN A 62 14.96 13.43 -0.54
CA GLN A 62 15.51 14.77 -0.37
C GLN A 62 16.96 14.64 0.10
N ARG A 63 17.89 15.17 -0.68
CA ARG A 63 19.30 15.21 -0.33
C ARG A 63 19.81 16.64 -0.40
N LEU A 64 20.81 16.93 0.43
CA LEU A 64 21.51 18.20 0.36
C LEU A 64 22.79 17.99 -0.44
N ASP A 65 23.04 18.88 -1.40
CA ASP A 65 24.30 18.89 -2.15
C ASP A 65 25.42 19.55 -1.34
N GLU A 66 26.63 19.64 -1.91
CA GLU A 66 27.80 20.21 -1.24
C GLU A 66 27.62 21.69 -0.85
N GLN A 67 26.73 22.41 -1.53
CA GLN A 67 26.40 23.81 -1.24
C GLN A 67 25.20 23.95 -0.29
N GLY A 68 24.62 22.83 0.16
CA GLY A 68 23.47 22.85 1.06
C GLY A 68 22.12 23.02 0.35
N TRP A 69 22.08 22.94 -1.00
CA TRP A 69 20.85 23.01 -1.76
C TRP A 69 20.13 21.66 -1.74
N GLN A 70 18.82 21.71 -1.62
CA GLN A 70 18.00 20.49 -1.67
C GLN A 70 17.96 19.94 -3.09
N ARG A 71 18.23 18.64 -3.21
CA ARG A 71 18.08 17.86 -4.43
C ARG A 71 17.03 16.78 -4.23
N GLU A 72 16.28 16.51 -5.28
CA GLU A 72 15.30 15.43 -5.32
C GLU A 72 15.86 14.29 -6.16
N GLU A 73 15.92 13.09 -5.56
CA GLU A 73 16.38 11.90 -6.25
C GLU A 73 15.24 10.91 -6.40
N PRO A 74 15.06 10.29 -7.56
CA PRO A 74 14.07 9.25 -7.73
C PRO A 74 14.40 8.04 -6.87
N VAL A 75 13.37 7.42 -6.31
CA VAL A 75 13.50 6.22 -5.49
C VAL A 75 12.98 5.02 -6.27
N ALA A 76 13.83 4.02 -6.43
CA ALA A 76 13.42 2.69 -6.87
C ALA A 76 13.58 1.73 -5.69
N TRP A 77 12.64 0.81 -5.52
CA TRP A 77 12.69 -0.14 -4.43
C TRP A 77 12.31 -1.55 -4.88
N PRO A 78 12.84 -2.59 -4.19
CA PRO A 78 12.63 -3.97 -4.60
C PRO A 78 11.25 -4.47 -4.14
N ILE A 79 10.24 -4.28 -4.97
CA ILE A 79 8.86 -4.63 -4.64
C ILE A 79 8.73 -6.10 -4.26
N ASN A 80 9.41 -7.00 -4.98
CA ASN A 80 9.37 -8.44 -4.74
C ASN A 80 9.92 -8.85 -3.36
N ASP A 81 10.76 -8.03 -2.73
CA ASP A 81 11.30 -8.33 -1.41
C ASP A 81 10.25 -8.14 -0.30
N PHE A 82 9.21 -7.35 -0.56
CA PHE A 82 8.18 -7.03 0.42
C PHE A 82 6.81 -7.59 0.06
N CYS A 83 6.49 -7.66 -1.23
CA CYS A 83 5.15 -7.95 -1.71
C CYS A 83 5.13 -9.17 -2.61
N LYS A 84 3.98 -9.85 -2.63
CA LYS A 84 3.71 -10.94 -3.57
C LYS A 84 2.81 -10.46 -4.70
N SER A 85 3.13 -10.87 -5.93
CA SER A 85 2.26 -10.64 -7.07
C SER A 85 0.97 -11.44 -6.92
N VAL A 86 -0.16 -10.80 -7.18
CA VAL A 86 -1.48 -11.43 -7.18
C VAL A 86 -1.83 -11.77 -8.63
N PRO A 87 -2.37 -12.97 -8.93
CA PRO A 87 -2.63 -13.37 -10.31
C PRO A 87 -3.79 -12.63 -10.96
N GLN A 88 -4.71 -12.09 -10.20
CA GLN A 88 -5.87 -11.38 -10.72
C GLN A 88 -5.47 -10.06 -11.34
N ARG A 89 -6.08 -9.74 -12.48
CA ARG A 89 -5.95 -8.44 -13.14
C ARG A 89 -7.33 -7.93 -13.51
N VAL A 90 -7.50 -6.62 -13.47
CA VAL A 90 -8.72 -5.96 -13.87
C VAL A 90 -8.41 -4.84 -14.86
N THR A 91 -9.41 -4.40 -15.58
CA THR A 91 -9.31 -3.24 -16.45
C THR A 91 -10.30 -2.18 -16.02
N VAL A 92 -9.89 -0.93 -16.13
CA VAL A 92 -10.77 0.23 -15.90
C VAL A 92 -10.60 1.19 -17.06
N ASP A 93 -11.65 1.92 -17.37
CA ASP A 93 -11.61 2.93 -18.41
C ASP A 93 -11.43 4.31 -17.75
N ILE A 94 -10.33 4.96 -18.10
CA ILE A 94 -10.00 6.29 -17.58
C ILE A 94 -9.73 7.20 -18.79
N GLU A 95 -10.49 8.28 -18.90
CA GLU A 95 -10.35 9.26 -19.98
C GLU A 95 -10.34 8.61 -21.38
N HIS A 96 -11.30 7.72 -21.61
CA HIS A 96 -11.45 6.96 -22.86
C HIS A 96 -10.29 6.00 -23.18
N ARG A 97 -9.49 5.65 -22.17
CA ARG A 97 -8.41 4.67 -22.30
C ARG A 97 -8.67 3.49 -21.38
N THR A 98 -8.41 2.30 -21.89
CA THR A 98 -8.43 1.09 -21.07
C THR A 98 -7.11 0.98 -20.31
N VAL A 99 -7.21 0.95 -18.98
CA VAL A 99 -6.06 0.81 -18.10
C VAL A 99 -6.10 -0.57 -17.47
N HIS A 100 -5.01 -1.31 -17.63
CA HIS A 100 -4.83 -2.61 -16.98
C HIS A 100 -4.25 -2.42 -15.58
N VAL A 101 -4.84 -3.11 -14.61
CA VAL A 101 -4.46 -3.00 -13.20
C VAL A 101 -4.10 -4.37 -12.67
N ALA A 102 -2.87 -4.50 -12.20
CA ALA A 102 -2.42 -5.65 -11.41
C ALA A 102 -2.40 -5.28 -9.94
N ALA A 103 -2.20 -6.25 -9.09
CA ALA A 103 -2.11 -6.02 -7.66
C ALA A 103 -0.93 -6.78 -7.05
N TRP A 104 -0.36 -6.18 -6.03
CA TRP A 104 0.64 -6.78 -5.16
C TRP A 104 0.06 -6.85 -3.76
N GLN A 105 0.43 -7.86 -3.02
CA GLN A 105 -0.08 -8.08 -1.66
C GLN A 105 1.04 -7.95 -0.64
N PHE A 106 0.79 -7.14 0.38
CA PHE A 106 1.59 -7.05 1.60
C PHE A 106 0.71 -7.44 2.78
N ARG A 107 1.24 -8.22 3.72
CA ARG A 107 0.48 -8.67 4.89
C ARG A 107 0.97 -7.97 6.14
N VAL A 108 0.04 -7.36 6.85
CA VAL A 108 0.29 -6.77 8.17
C VAL A 108 -0.20 -7.78 9.20
N ARG A 109 0.72 -8.25 10.02
CA ARG A 109 0.44 -9.27 11.03
C ARG A 109 0.31 -8.62 12.40
N GLY A 110 -0.80 -8.91 13.08
CA GLY A 110 -1.03 -8.48 14.45
C GLY A 110 -0.37 -9.42 15.48
N GLU A 111 -0.45 -9.03 16.74
CA GLU A 111 0.17 -9.76 17.85
C GLU A 111 -0.36 -11.18 18.00
N SER A 112 -1.65 -11.40 17.71
CA SER A 112 -2.28 -12.73 17.79
C SER A 112 -1.97 -13.61 16.57
N GLY A 113 -1.36 -13.06 15.53
CA GLY A 113 -1.14 -13.73 14.26
C GLY A 113 -2.20 -13.44 13.20
N HIS A 114 -3.25 -12.71 13.54
CA HIS A 114 -4.24 -12.25 12.57
C HIS A 114 -3.59 -11.31 11.57
N GLU A 115 -3.92 -11.47 10.28
CA GLU A 115 -3.32 -10.71 9.20
C GLU A 115 -4.35 -9.82 8.52
N VAL A 116 -3.92 -8.60 8.19
CA VAL A 116 -4.64 -7.70 7.30
C VAL A 116 -3.86 -7.62 5.98
N SER A 117 -4.51 -7.98 4.89
CA SER A 117 -3.89 -7.87 3.56
C SER A 117 -4.02 -6.46 3.02
N VAL A 118 -2.90 -5.93 2.52
CA VAL A 118 -2.84 -4.65 1.82
C VAL A 118 -2.56 -4.95 0.35
N TYR A 119 -3.45 -4.48 -0.52
CA TYR A 119 -3.31 -4.63 -1.96
C TYR A 119 -2.83 -3.31 -2.56
N LEU A 120 -1.69 -3.36 -3.24
CA LEU A 120 -1.10 -2.22 -3.91
C LEU A 120 -1.38 -2.36 -5.41
N LEU A 121 -2.17 -1.44 -5.94
CA LEU A 121 -2.62 -1.47 -7.34
C LEU A 121 -1.55 -0.90 -8.24
N ASP A 122 -1.21 -1.67 -9.27
CA ASP A 122 -0.12 -1.39 -10.20
C ASP A 122 -0.67 -1.20 -11.62
N THR A 123 -0.49 -0.02 -12.17
CA THR A 123 -0.86 0.32 -13.54
C THR A 123 0.34 0.44 -14.47
N ASP A 124 1.55 0.34 -13.93
CA ASP A 124 2.80 0.43 -14.70
C ASP A 124 3.21 -0.97 -15.16
N LEU A 125 2.41 -1.54 -16.04
CA LEU A 125 2.60 -2.89 -16.55
C LEU A 125 3.26 -2.84 -17.92
N PRO A 126 4.12 -3.84 -18.25
CA PRO A 126 4.61 -3.98 -19.60
C PRO A 126 3.46 -4.29 -20.56
N GLU A 127 3.50 -3.70 -21.75
CA GLU A 127 2.53 -3.94 -22.82
C GLU A 127 2.72 -5.34 -23.44
#